data_baaa29c1d6bfa26bc1b5c894eb14025b
#
_entry.id   baaa29c1d6bfa26bc1b5c894eb14025b
#
_cell.length_a   1.000
_cell.length_b   1.000
_cell.length_c   1.000
_cell.angle_alpha   90.00
_cell.angle_beta   90.00
_cell.angle_gamma   90.00
#
_symmetry.space_group_name_H-M   'P 1'
#
loop_
_entity.id
_entity.type
_entity.pdbx_description
1 polymer ?
#
loop_
_entity_poly.entity_id
_entity_poly.type
_entity_poly.pdbx_seq_one_letter_code
_entity_poly.pdbx_strand_id
1 'polypeptide(L)'
;MKKIAQNISIALNKSRLTVKALKKFYKRGGYTHYTIANIQYDQILRGKKILVTGGSTGIGFSIAKKCLSVGASVLITGRSLDKLEEASLELNNPNLKYVVWDISDIKSLNEKLQEATELLGGDIDILVNNAGIIGSTNFPNISEETWDRVYSINSKGLYFLTQEVCKIWMSRKAKDKMKKVINISSQGGFVGATYPYRLTKWDIAGLTQGLGVRLAPEGIIVNGIAPGVIATRMQPNISSNSENIFQPNPVERYAFPEEIAELAIFLMGNGSNFIVGQTIVCDGGYSIK
;
A
#
# COMPACT_ATOMS: atom_id res chain seq x y z
N MET A 1 36.59 12.22 -31.09
CA MET A 1 36.98 10.85 -30.71
C MET A 1 36.52 10.43 -29.30
N LYS A 2 36.75 11.21 -28.25
CA LYS A 2 36.33 10.84 -26.87
C LYS A 2 34.83 10.55 -26.71
N LYS A 3 33.96 11.32 -27.34
CA LYS A 3 32.48 11.16 -27.24
C LYS A 3 31.97 9.89 -27.96
N ILE A 4 32.62 9.51 -29.06
CA ILE A 4 32.31 8.28 -29.80
C ILE A 4 32.77 7.06 -29.00
N ALA A 5 33.93 7.08 -28.39
CA ALA A 5 34.43 6.00 -27.53
C ALA A 5 33.55 5.81 -26.30
N GLN A 6 33.03 6.89 -25.70
CA GLN A 6 32.12 6.83 -24.56
C GLN A 6 30.77 6.22 -24.95
N ASN A 7 30.20 6.58 -26.10
CA ASN A 7 28.95 6.01 -26.61
C ASN A 7 29.08 4.52 -26.95
N ILE A 8 30.21 4.11 -27.52
CA ILE A 8 30.51 2.70 -27.78
C ILE A 8 30.65 1.91 -26.48
N SER A 9 31.32 2.47 -25.47
CA SER A 9 31.44 1.84 -24.15
C SER A 9 30.08 1.63 -23.47
N ILE A 10 29.17 2.63 -23.54
CA ILE A 10 27.82 2.56 -23.01
C ILE A 10 26.97 1.49 -23.75
N ALA A 11 27.10 1.45 -25.09
CA ALA A 11 26.41 0.47 -25.92
C ALA A 11 26.89 -0.97 -25.62
N LEU A 12 28.19 -1.17 -25.47
CA LEU A 12 28.80 -2.44 -25.13
C LEU A 12 28.41 -2.91 -23.71
N ASN A 13 28.32 -1.98 -22.74
CA ASN A 13 27.83 -2.33 -21.40
C ASN A 13 26.35 -2.70 -21.41
N LYS A 14 25.50 -1.96 -22.13
CA LYS A 14 24.09 -2.34 -22.32
C LYS A 14 23.94 -3.72 -22.97
N SER A 15 24.70 -4.00 -24.02
CA SER A 15 24.66 -5.30 -24.70
C SER A 15 25.14 -6.46 -23.80
N ARG A 16 26.17 -6.24 -22.98
CA ARG A 16 26.64 -7.22 -22.00
C ARG A 16 25.60 -7.52 -20.92
N LEU A 17 24.91 -6.49 -20.42
CA LEU A 17 23.81 -6.65 -19.46
C LEU A 17 22.64 -7.42 -20.06
N THR A 18 22.26 -7.10 -21.31
CA THR A 18 21.20 -7.79 -22.05
C THR A 18 21.54 -9.26 -22.29
N VAL A 19 22.77 -9.56 -22.72
CA VAL A 19 23.24 -10.94 -22.93
C VAL A 19 23.28 -11.72 -21.59
N LYS A 20 23.67 -11.06 -20.50
CA LYS A 20 23.68 -11.68 -19.16
C LYS A 20 22.26 -11.99 -18.67
N ALA A 21 21.32 -11.08 -18.91
CA ALA A 21 19.90 -11.26 -18.62
C ALA A 21 19.28 -12.40 -19.46
N LEU A 22 19.56 -12.44 -20.76
CA LEU A 22 19.12 -13.50 -21.67
C LEU A 22 19.69 -14.87 -21.28
N LYS A 23 20.99 -14.94 -20.94
CA LYS A 23 21.61 -16.21 -20.48
C LYS A 23 20.96 -16.69 -19.17
N LYS A 24 20.63 -15.77 -18.25
CA LYS A 24 19.96 -16.11 -16.99
C LYS A 24 18.52 -16.57 -17.23
N PHE A 25 17.82 -15.92 -18.17
CA PHE A 25 16.48 -16.30 -18.61
C PHE A 25 16.45 -17.72 -19.19
N TYR A 26 17.34 -18.03 -20.14
CA TYR A 26 17.43 -19.39 -20.73
C TYR A 26 17.85 -20.46 -19.71
N LYS A 27 18.78 -20.13 -18.82
CA LYS A 27 19.26 -21.07 -17.79
C LYS A 27 18.17 -21.43 -16.76
N ARG A 28 17.12 -20.60 -16.62
CA ARG A 28 15.97 -20.81 -15.74
C ARG A 28 14.75 -21.43 -16.43
N GLY A 29 14.87 -21.81 -17.71
CA GLY A 29 13.78 -22.42 -18.48
C GLY A 29 12.71 -21.44 -18.98
N GLY A 30 13.04 -20.14 -19.07
CA GLY A 30 12.13 -19.11 -19.61
C GLY A 30 11.24 -18.49 -18.53
N TYR A 31 9.94 -18.47 -18.75
CA TYR A 31 8.96 -17.88 -17.85
C TYR A 31 8.79 -18.67 -16.55
N THR A 32 8.74 -17.97 -15.44
CA THR A 32 8.42 -18.57 -14.14
C THR A 32 6.98 -18.21 -13.77
N HIS A 33 6.11 -19.20 -13.71
CA HIS A 33 4.76 -19.04 -13.15
C HIS A 33 4.84 -19.11 -11.63
N TYR A 34 4.32 -18.07 -10.96
CA TYR A 34 4.15 -18.07 -9.52
C TYR A 34 2.67 -18.18 -9.20
N THR A 35 2.31 -19.17 -8.42
CA THR A 35 0.96 -19.28 -7.85
C THR A 35 1.01 -18.74 -6.45
N ILE A 36 0.21 -17.70 -6.18
CA ILE A 36 0.02 -17.19 -4.83
C ILE A 36 -0.87 -18.20 -4.10
N ALA A 37 -0.36 -18.77 -3.01
CA ALA A 37 -1.16 -19.62 -2.15
C ALA A 37 -2.27 -18.76 -1.52
N ASN A 38 -3.50 -18.97 -1.92
CA ASN A 38 -4.66 -18.36 -1.29
C ASN A 38 -4.84 -19.05 0.06
N ILE A 39 -4.40 -18.40 1.15
CA ILE A 39 -4.69 -18.88 2.48
C ILE A 39 -6.17 -18.55 2.74
N GLN A 40 -7.00 -19.57 2.71
CA GLN A 40 -8.41 -19.41 3.09
C GLN A 40 -8.49 -19.28 4.60
N TYR A 41 -8.45 -18.07 5.07
CA TYR A 41 -8.81 -17.74 6.44
C TYR A 41 -10.35 -17.63 6.49
N ASP A 42 -11.02 -18.74 6.65
CA ASP A 42 -12.49 -18.81 6.66
C ASP A 42 -13.10 -17.67 7.49
N GLN A 43 -13.59 -16.64 6.81
CA GLN A 43 -14.31 -15.51 7.40
C GLN A 43 -13.58 -14.78 8.55
N ILE A 44 -12.25 -14.74 8.52
CA ILE A 44 -11.43 -14.11 9.57
C ILE A 44 -11.81 -12.64 9.87
N LEU A 45 -12.37 -11.93 8.87
CA LEU A 45 -12.85 -10.55 9.01
C LEU A 45 -14.37 -10.43 8.95
N ARG A 46 -15.10 -11.52 9.21
CA ARG A 46 -16.57 -11.51 9.18
C ARG A 46 -17.14 -10.44 10.08
N GLY A 47 -17.99 -9.59 9.50
CA GLY A 47 -18.66 -8.50 10.19
C GLY A 47 -17.77 -7.32 10.56
N LYS A 48 -16.49 -7.31 10.14
CA LYS A 48 -15.61 -6.14 10.28
C LYS A 48 -15.93 -5.09 9.22
N LYS A 49 -15.91 -3.84 9.62
CA LYS A 49 -16.11 -2.66 8.77
C LYS A 49 -14.76 -2.00 8.51
N ILE A 50 -14.35 -1.97 7.25
CA ILE A 50 -12.99 -1.60 6.85
C ILE A 50 -13.03 -0.39 5.92
N LEU A 51 -12.28 0.65 6.27
CA LEU A 51 -12.02 1.78 5.40
C LEU A 51 -10.65 1.62 4.72
N VAL A 52 -10.63 1.60 3.38
CA VAL A 52 -9.39 1.51 2.59
C VAL A 52 -9.22 2.78 1.75
N THR A 53 -8.23 3.60 2.08
CA THR A 53 -7.94 4.79 1.28
C THR A 53 -7.16 4.42 0.01
N GLY A 54 -7.50 5.06 -1.13
CA GLY A 54 -6.90 4.72 -2.41
C GLY A 54 -7.20 3.29 -2.86
N GLY A 55 -8.43 2.82 -2.58
CA GLY A 55 -8.86 1.44 -2.82
C GLY A 55 -9.34 1.14 -4.24
N SER A 56 -9.34 2.10 -5.16
CA SER A 56 -9.83 1.89 -6.52
C SER A 56 -8.85 1.17 -7.45
N THR A 57 -7.57 1.08 -7.10
CA THR A 57 -6.54 0.44 -7.95
C THR A 57 -5.41 -0.17 -7.13
N GLY A 58 -4.63 -1.06 -7.76
CA GLY A 58 -3.36 -1.56 -7.23
C GLY A 58 -3.49 -2.27 -5.88
N ILE A 59 -2.60 -1.95 -4.94
CA ILE A 59 -2.55 -2.59 -3.62
C ILE A 59 -3.85 -2.40 -2.85
N GLY A 60 -4.39 -1.18 -2.83
CA GLY A 60 -5.64 -0.88 -2.12
C GLY A 60 -6.83 -1.67 -2.66
N PHE A 61 -6.92 -1.83 -3.98
CA PHE A 61 -7.95 -2.65 -4.63
C PHE A 61 -7.83 -4.13 -4.24
N SER A 62 -6.61 -4.69 -4.30
CA SER A 62 -6.38 -6.09 -3.92
C SER A 62 -6.65 -6.34 -2.44
N ILE A 63 -6.31 -5.37 -1.55
CA ILE A 63 -6.68 -5.43 -0.13
C ILE A 63 -8.20 -5.43 0.03
N ALA A 64 -8.92 -4.52 -0.65
CA ALA A 64 -10.37 -4.46 -0.60
C ALA A 64 -11.02 -5.77 -1.09
N LYS A 65 -10.57 -6.28 -2.23
CA LYS A 65 -10.99 -7.57 -2.80
C LYS A 65 -10.82 -8.72 -1.82
N LYS A 66 -9.64 -8.80 -1.20
CA LYS A 66 -9.36 -9.86 -0.23
C LYS A 66 -10.18 -9.70 1.06
N CYS A 67 -10.35 -8.47 1.59
CA CYS A 67 -11.21 -8.21 2.74
C CYS A 67 -12.66 -8.66 2.51
N LEU A 68 -13.22 -8.38 1.33
CA LEU A 68 -14.56 -8.83 0.94
C LEU A 68 -14.65 -10.35 0.90
N SER A 69 -13.64 -11.04 0.34
CA SER A 69 -13.63 -12.50 0.22
C SER A 69 -13.57 -13.23 1.56
N VAL A 70 -13.13 -12.57 2.62
CA VAL A 70 -13.04 -13.11 3.99
C VAL A 70 -14.11 -12.53 4.94
N GLY A 71 -15.21 -11.98 4.37
CA GLY A 71 -16.45 -11.65 5.08
C GLY A 71 -16.53 -10.23 5.65
N ALA A 72 -15.65 -9.31 5.27
CA ALA A 72 -15.73 -7.92 5.69
C ALA A 72 -16.76 -7.10 4.87
N SER A 73 -17.24 -6.00 5.46
CA SER A 73 -17.81 -4.86 4.74
C SER A 73 -16.73 -3.83 4.50
N VAL A 74 -16.57 -3.40 3.26
CA VAL A 74 -15.45 -2.54 2.84
C VAL A 74 -15.97 -1.25 2.23
N LEU A 75 -15.38 -0.12 2.64
CA LEU A 75 -15.53 1.15 1.96
C LEU A 75 -14.17 1.55 1.38
N ILE A 76 -14.14 1.76 0.08
CA ILE A 76 -12.96 2.26 -0.62
C ILE A 76 -13.11 3.75 -0.91
N THR A 77 -11.99 4.48 -0.87
CA THR A 77 -11.97 5.89 -1.28
C THR A 77 -10.98 6.14 -2.40
N GLY A 78 -11.23 7.19 -3.16
CA GLY A 78 -10.38 7.66 -4.23
C GLY A 78 -10.84 9.02 -4.75
N ARG A 79 -10.04 9.68 -5.57
CA ARG A 79 -10.36 11.01 -6.12
C ARG A 79 -11.19 10.96 -7.42
N SER A 80 -11.14 9.85 -8.16
CA SER A 80 -11.84 9.67 -9.43
C SER A 80 -13.06 8.80 -9.21
N LEU A 81 -14.24 9.35 -9.50
CA LEU A 81 -15.50 8.62 -9.49
C LEU A 81 -15.44 7.43 -10.45
N ASP A 82 -15.02 7.66 -11.69
CA ASP A 82 -14.96 6.61 -12.73
C ASP A 82 -14.17 5.38 -12.27
N LYS A 83 -13.00 5.60 -11.63
CA LYS A 83 -12.17 4.49 -11.12
C LYS A 83 -12.79 3.77 -9.92
N LEU A 84 -13.57 4.46 -9.12
CA LEU A 84 -14.30 3.86 -8.01
C LEU A 84 -15.46 3.01 -8.52
N GLU A 85 -16.15 3.48 -9.55
CA GLU A 85 -17.22 2.75 -10.24
C GLU A 85 -16.67 1.52 -10.97
N GLU A 86 -15.58 1.65 -11.73
CA GLU A 86 -14.88 0.51 -12.34
C GLU A 86 -14.52 -0.54 -11.29
N ALA A 87 -13.92 -0.13 -10.18
CA ALA A 87 -13.56 -1.04 -9.09
C ALA A 87 -14.78 -1.71 -8.46
N SER A 88 -15.87 -0.96 -8.29
CA SER A 88 -17.12 -1.48 -7.74
C SER A 88 -17.77 -2.52 -8.67
N LEU A 89 -17.77 -2.26 -9.97
CA LEU A 89 -18.26 -3.18 -10.99
C LEU A 89 -17.40 -4.46 -11.06
N GLU A 90 -16.07 -4.32 -11.02
CA GLU A 90 -15.16 -5.46 -11.08
C GLU A 90 -15.29 -6.36 -9.84
N LEU A 91 -15.40 -5.77 -8.66
CA LEU A 91 -15.55 -6.53 -7.41
C LEU A 91 -16.94 -7.13 -7.24
N ASN A 92 -17.97 -6.50 -7.79
CA ASN A 92 -19.37 -6.94 -7.82
C ASN A 92 -19.83 -7.58 -6.49
N ASN A 93 -19.62 -6.86 -5.38
CA ASN A 93 -19.91 -7.37 -4.04
C ASN A 93 -20.82 -6.39 -3.28
N PRO A 94 -21.98 -6.85 -2.72
CA PRO A 94 -22.93 -5.97 -2.04
C PRO A 94 -22.37 -5.31 -0.76
N ASN A 95 -21.33 -5.92 -0.18
CA ASN A 95 -20.64 -5.39 0.99
C ASN A 95 -19.56 -4.36 0.66
N LEU A 96 -19.38 -4.02 -0.63
CA LEU A 96 -18.52 -2.93 -1.06
C LEU A 96 -19.31 -1.63 -1.16
N LYS A 97 -18.74 -0.57 -0.61
CA LYS A 97 -19.17 0.82 -0.78
C LYS A 97 -17.98 1.67 -1.23
N TYR A 98 -18.24 2.82 -1.83
CA TYR A 98 -17.19 3.77 -2.20
C TYR A 98 -17.60 5.21 -1.95
N VAL A 99 -16.61 6.07 -1.73
CA VAL A 99 -16.77 7.52 -1.56
C VAL A 99 -15.67 8.24 -2.33
N VAL A 100 -16.05 9.26 -3.09
CA VAL A 100 -15.08 10.20 -3.65
C VAL A 100 -14.52 11.05 -2.53
N TRP A 101 -13.22 10.88 -2.27
CA TRP A 101 -12.55 11.56 -1.16
C TRP A 101 -11.08 11.81 -1.49
N ASP A 102 -10.68 13.08 -1.46
CA ASP A 102 -9.28 13.47 -1.43
C ASP A 102 -8.82 13.58 0.04
N ILE A 103 -8.02 12.64 0.48
CA ILE A 103 -7.54 12.61 1.88
C ILE A 103 -6.64 13.79 2.25
N SER A 104 -6.15 14.56 1.28
CA SER A 104 -5.39 15.80 1.54
C SER A 104 -6.28 16.97 1.94
N ASP A 105 -7.58 16.89 1.66
CA ASP A 105 -8.57 17.87 2.12
C ASP A 105 -8.98 17.60 3.58
N ILE A 106 -8.20 18.18 4.48
CA ILE A 106 -8.42 18.01 5.93
C ILE A 106 -9.73 18.68 6.40
N LYS A 107 -10.25 19.67 5.65
CA LYS A 107 -11.48 20.37 6.04
C LYS A 107 -12.72 19.50 5.90
N SER A 108 -12.78 18.64 4.88
CA SER A 108 -13.90 17.73 4.65
C SER A 108 -13.82 16.44 5.49
N LEU A 109 -12.76 16.25 6.27
CA LEU A 109 -12.43 14.97 6.89
C LEU A 109 -13.55 14.44 7.82
N ASN A 110 -14.12 15.28 8.66
CA ASN A 110 -15.18 14.87 9.59
C ASN A 110 -16.48 14.52 8.86
N GLU A 111 -16.86 15.31 7.84
CA GLU A 111 -18.02 15.04 6.99
C GLU A 111 -17.84 13.71 6.25
N LYS A 112 -16.67 13.48 5.66
CA LYS A 112 -16.37 12.25 4.93
C LYS A 112 -16.28 11.01 5.85
N LEU A 113 -15.83 11.16 7.07
CA LEU A 113 -15.86 10.08 8.07
C LEU A 113 -17.29 9.73 8.50
N GLN A 114 -18.14 10.74 8.63
CA GLN A 114 -19.55 10.51 8.92
C GLN A 114 -20.22 9.75 7.76
N GLU A 115 -20.05 10.21 6.52
CA GLU A 115 -20.53 9.54 5.30
C GLU A 115 -20.04 8.08 5.24
N ALA A 116 -18.75 7.85 5.52
CA ALA A 116 -18.16 6.51 5.53
C ALA A 116 -18.80 5.60 6.59
N THR A 117 -19.08 6.13 7.78
CA THR A 117 -19.72 5.38 8.88
C THR A 117 -21.17 5.02 8.55
N GLU A 118 -21.89 5.93 7.92
CA GLU A 118 -23.28 5.71 7.46
C GLU A 118 -23.35 4.64 6.37
N LEU A 119 -22.49 4.73 5.35
CA LEU A 119 -22.42 3.75 4.26
C LEU A 119 -22.00 2.35 4.72
N LEU A 120 -21.13 2.25 5.72
CA LEU A 120 -20.73 1.00 6.34
C LEU A 120 -21.80 0.46 7.32
N GLY A 121 -22.83 1.25 7.63
CA GLY A 121 -23.86 0.89 8.60
C GLY A 121 -23.31 0.76 10.02
N GLY A 122 -22.31 1.56 10.40
CA GLY A 122 -21.74 1.63 11.74
C GLY A 122 -20.21 1.88 11.73
N ASP A 123 -19.61 1.84 12.91
CA ASP A 123 -18.23 2.25 13.14
C ASP A 123 -17.21 1.46 12.34
N ILE A 124 -16.20 2.16 11.85
CA ILE A 124 -15.00 1.56 11.26
C ILE A 124 -14.32 0.69 12.32
N ASP A 125 -13.98 -0.55 11.99
CA ASP A 125 -13.19 -1.45 12.82
C ASP A 125 -11.71 -1.43 12.45
N ILE A 126 -11.42 -1.25 11.15
CA ILE A 126 -10.07 -1.29 10.62
C ILE A 126 -9.90 -0.15 9.62
N LEU A 127 -8.82 0.63 9.79
CA LEU A 127 -8.39 1.65 8.85
C LEU A 127 -7.17 1.16 8.07
N VAL A 128 -7.23 1.21 6.74
CA VAL A 128 -6.10 0.94 5.85
C VAL A 128 -5.69 2.24 5.17
N ASN A 129 -4.59 2.80 5.61
CA ASN A 129 -3.97 3.97 5.01
C ASN A 129 -3.09 3.54 3.83
N ASN A 130 -3.68 3.49 2.63
CA ASN A 130 -2.99 3.06 1.43
C ASN A 130 -2.82 4.18 0.39
N ALA A 131 -3.66 5.20 0.40
CA ALA A 131 -3.57 6.30 -0.56
C ALA A 131 -2.18 6.96 -0.54
N GLY A 132 -1.63 7.20 -1.74
CA GLY A 132 -0.33 7.84 -1.89
C GLY A 132 0.03 8.08 -3.35
N ILE A 133 0.97 9.01 -3.55
CA ILE A 133 1.54 9.35 -4.85
C ILE A 133 3.06 9.37 -4.78
N ILE A 134 3.74 9.18 -5.90
CA ILE A 134 5.21 9.21 -5.97
C ILE A 134 5.75 10.64 -6.20
N GLY A 135 5.16 11.39 -7.12
CA GLY A 135 5.68 12.69 -7.54
C GLY A 135 6.97 12.57 -8.35
N SER A 136 7.77 13.65 -8.38
CA SER A 136 9.08 13.65 -9.02
C SER A 136 10.15 13.02 -8.14
N THR A 137 11.09 12.32 -8.76
CA THR A 137 12.26 11.69 -8.09
C THR A 137 13.59 12.34 -8.49
N ASN A 138 13.52 13.43 -9.26
CA ASN A 138 14.69 14.06 -9.90
C ASN A 138 15.38 15.08 -8.99
N PHE A 139 16.11 14.61 -7.97
CA PHE A 139 17.00 15.48 -7.20
C PHE A 139 18.19 15.95 -8.08
N PRO A 140 18.58 17.24 -8.05
CA PRO A 140 18.15 18.31 -7.14
C PRO A 140 16.94 19.15 -7.65
N ASN A 141 16.24 18.74 -8.69
CA ASN A 141 15.22 19.53 -9.36
C ASN A 141 13.79 19.16 -8.89
N ILE A 142 13.56 19.08 -7.59
CA ILE A 142 12.23 18.89 -7.00
C ILE A 142 11.59 20.26 -6.77
N SER A 143 10.41 20.52 -7.33
CA SER A 143 9.66 21.74 -7.06
C SER A 143 8.96 21.69 -5.70
N GLU A 144 8.77 22.87 -5.08
CA GLU A 144 8.01 23.03 -3.85
C GLU A 144 6.57 22.48 -4.00
N GLU A 145 5.92 22.76 -5.13
CA GLU A 145 4.60 22.23 -5.45
C GLU A 145 4.56 20.69 -5.41
N THR A 146 5.57 20.05 -6.01
CA THR A 146 5.69 18.58 -5.97
C THR A 146 5.89 18.07 -4.54
N TRP A 147 6.73 18.75 -3.77
CA TRP A 147 6.95 18.45 -2.37
C TRP A 147 5.66 18.52 -1.57
N ASP A 148 4.99 19.67 -1.63
CA ASP A 148 3.76 19.93 -0.87
C ASP A 148 2.65 18.94 -1.24
N ARG A 149 2.48 18.65 -2.53
CA ARG A 149 1.50 17.69 -3.01
C ARG A 149 1.77 16.28 -2.48
N VAL A 150 3.02 15.82 -2.48
CA VAL A 150 3.37 14.50 -1.97
C VAL A 150 3.17 14.43 -0.46
N TYR A 151 3.61 15.43 0.28
CA TYR A 151 3.46 15.48 1.72
C TYR A 151 2.02 15.65 2.17
N SER A 152 1.22 16.47 1.46
CA SER A 152 -0.20 16.66 1.79
C SER A 152 -1.00 15.36 1.71
N ILE A 153 -0.69 14.50 0.75
CA ILE A 153 -1.40 13.22 0.57
C ILE A 153 -0.78 12.12 1.46
N ASN A 154 0.54 11.90 1.33
CA ASN A 154 1.17 10.72 1.90
C ASN A 154 1.37 10.80 3.42
N SER A 155 1.69 11.98 3.95
CA SER A 155 1.96 12.17 5.38
C SER A 155 0.81 12.90 6.09
N LYS A 156 0.46 14.11 5.64
CA LYS A 156 -0.54 14.95 6.32
C LYS A 156 -1.93 14.32 6.30
N GLY A 157 -2.43 13.92 5.14
CA GLY A 157 -3.74 13.29 4.99
C GLY A 157 -3.86 12.01 5.81
N LEU A 158 -2.88 11.13 5.71
CA LEU A 158 -2.80 9.90 6.50
C LEU A 158 -2.81 10.18 8.02
N TYR A 159 -2.00 11.15 8.47
CA TYR A 159 -1.90 11.50 9.89
C TYR A 159 -3.24 11.96 10.45
N PHE A 160 -3.87 12.97 9.82
CA PHE A 160 -5.11 13.53 10.33
C PHE A 160 -6.29 12.57 10.21
N LEU A 161 -6.37 11.77 9.14
CA LEU A 161 -7.39 10.71 9.04
C LEU A 161 -7.23 9.70 10.18
N THR A 162 -6.01 9.23 10.43
CA THR A 162 -5.74 8.30 11.54
C THR A 162 -6.11 8.92 12.88
N GLN A 163 -5.75 10.20 13.10
CA GLN A 163 -6.08 10.91 14.32
C GLN A 163 -7.59 10.97 14.56
N GLU A 164 -8.39 11.36 13.56
CA GLU A 164 -9.85 11.49 13.74
C GLU A 164 -10.53 10.13 13.94
N VAL A 165 -10.11 9.11 13.19
CA VAL A 165 -10.61 7.73 13.40
C VAL A 165 -10.27 7.25 14.82
N CYS A 166 -9.05 7.47 15.29
CA CYS A 166 -8.66 7.09 16.65
C CYS A 166 -9.41 7.89 17.74
N LYS A 167 -9.70 9.17 17.53
CA LYS A 167 -10.55 9.94 18.44
C LYS A 167 -11.95 9.32 18.58
N ILE A 168 -12.56 8.94 17.46
CA ILE A 168 -13.86 8.26 17.46
C ILE A 168 -13.79 6.96 18.27
N TRP A 169 -12.77 6.13 18.03
CA TRP A 169 -12.60 4.87 18.76
C TRP A 169 -12.40 5.06 20.27
N MET A 170 -11.53 6.01 20.66
CA MET A 170 -11.26 6.29 22.07
C MET A 170 -12.48 6.89 22.80
N SER A 171 -13.26 7.76 22.14
CA SER A 171 -14.44 8.38 22.76
C SER A 171 -15.54 7.37 23.10
N ARG A 172 -15.67 6.30 22.32
CA ARG A 172 -16.74 5.31 22.46
C ARG A 172 -16.45 4.21 23.49
N LYS A 173 -15.27 4.26 24.15
CA LYS A 173 -14.83 3.27 25.18
C LYS A 173 -15.06 1.80 24.78
N ALA A 174 -15.05 1.52 23.48
CA ALA A 174 -15.27 0.19 22.94
C ALA A 174 -14.04 -0.72 23.17
N LYS A 175 -13.63 -0.87 24.46
CA LYS A 175 -12.47 -1.69 24.85
C LYS A 175 -12.65 -3.18 24.52
N ASP A 176 -13.87 -3.62 24.26
CA ASP A 176 -14.17 -5.03 24.05
C ASP A 176 -13.89 -5.51 22.61
N LYS A 177 -13.59 -4.61 21.68
CA LYS A 177 -13.28 -4.96 20.29
C LYS A 177 -12.01 -4.25 19.85
N MET A 178 -10.95 -5.02 19.63
CA MET A 178 -9.72 -4.49 19.07
C MET A 178 -9.95 -3.79 17.75
N LYS A 179 -9.45 -2.57 17.66
CA LYS A 179 -9.40 -1.76 16.44
C LYS A 179 -8.01 -1.83 15.82
N LYS A 180 -7.93 -1.70 14.51
CA LYS A 180 -6.63 -1.82 13.83
C LYS A 180 -6.40 -0.71 12.79
N VAL A 181 -5.16 -0.28 12.71
CA VAL A 181 -4.66 0.60 11.65
C VAL A 181 -3.55 -0.14 10.89
N ILE A 182 -3.70 -0.22 9.57
CA ILE A 182 -2.67 -0.76 8.68
C ILE A 182 -2.17 0.36 7.78
N ASN A 183 -0.92 0.73 7.94
CA ASN A 183 -0.28 1.78 7.15
C ASN A 183 0.54 1.16 6.00
N ILE A 184 0.28 1.59 4.77
CA ILE A 184 1.08 1.16 3.62
C ILE A 184 2.23 2.14 3.40
N SER A 185 3.41 1.74 3.90
CA SER A 185 4.68 2.44 3.66
C SER A 185 5.28 2.03 2.30
N SER A 186 6.56 1.77 2.25
CA SER A 186 7.32 1.26 1.10
C SER A 186 8.68 0.78 1.58
N GLN A 187 9.35 -0.10 0.83
CA GLN A 187 10.78 -0.35 0.99
C GLN A 187 11.59 0.97 0.98
N GLY A 188 11.08 2.00 0.26
CA GLY A 188 11.67 3.34 0.24
C GLY A 188 11.73 4.05 1.60
N GLY A 189 10.96 3.59 2.61
CA GLY A 189 11.04 4.03 4.00
C GLY A 189 12.08 3.29 4.84
N PHE A 190 12.90 2.42 4.22
CA PHE A 190 13.94 1.62 4.89
C PHE A 190 15.29 1.66 4.18
N VAL A 191 15.40 2.51 3.16
CA VAL A 191 16.64 2.77 2.41
C VAL A 191 16.82 4.28 2.24
N GLY A 192 18.02 4.75 1.88
CA GLY A 192 18.31 6.18 1.74
C GLY A 192 17.27 6.94 0.89
N ALA A 193 16.88 8.13 1.34
CA ALA A 193 15.83 8.94 0.75
C ALA A 193 16.37 10.27 0.23
N THR A 194 16.14 10.56 -1.05
CA THR A 194 16.57 11.79 -1.73
C THR A 194 15.41 12.58 -2.36
N TYR A 195 14.18 12.12 -2.22
CA TYR A 195 12.99 12.78 -2.78
C TYR A 195 11.74 12.57 -1.90
N PRO A 196 10.73 13.44 -2.03
CA PRO A 196 9.61 13.54 -1.09
C PRO A 196 8.90 12.22 -0.78
N TYR A 197 8.64 11.40 -1.82
CA TYR A 197 7.96 10.12 -1.63
C TYR A 197 8.68 9.22 -0.62
N ARG A 198 9.99 9.01 -0.78
CA ARG A 198 10.74 8.16 0.16
C ARG A 198 10.75 8.75 1.56
N LEU A 199 10.88 10.07 1.68
CA LEU A 199 10.82 10.75 2.97
C LEU A 199 9.47 10.50 3.66
N THR A 200 8.35 10.68 2.94
CA THR A 200 7.02 10.39 3.49
C THR A 200 6.84 8.91 3.89
N LYS A 201 7.57 7.97 3.25
CA LYS A 201 7.53 6.56 3.63
C LYS A 201 8.32 6.26 4.90
N TRP A 202 9.36 7.03 5.20
CA TRP A 202 10.01 7.06 6.50
C TRP A 202 9.08 7.64 7.59
N ASP A 203 8.38 8.74 7.30
CA ASP A 203 7.39 9.32 8.22
C ASP A 203 6.35 8.28 8.63
N ILE A 204 5.81 7.53 7.65
CA ILE A 204 4.81 6.50 7.89
C ILE A 204 5.36 5.36 8.78
N ALA A 205 6.60 4.94 8.57
CA ALA A 205 7.22 3.90 9.38
C ALA A 205 7.40 4.37 10.84
N GLY A 206 7.93 5.59 11.03
CA GLY A 206 8.08 6.20 12.35
C GLY A 206 6.75 6.44 13.06
N LEU A 207 5.74 6.94 12.33
CA LEU A 207 4.39 7.13 12.85
C LEU A 207 3.75 5.81 13.30
N THR A 208 3.92 4.75 12.49
CA THR A 208 3.42 3.41 12.82
C THR A 208 3.98 2.92 14.14
N GLN A 209 5.29 3.06 14.35
CA GLN A 209 5.95 2.67 15.59
C GLN A 209 5.43 3.49 16.79
N GLY A 210 5.40 4.82 16.65
CA GLY A 210 4.98 5.72 17.73
C GLY A 210 3.52 5.52 18.12
N LEU A 211 2.61 5.46 17.14
CA LEU A 211 1.19 5.22 17.39
C LEU A 211 0.93 3.80 17.92
N GLY A 212 1.68 2.79 17.46
CA GLY A 212 1.57 1.43 17.97
C GLY A 212 1.77 1.38 19.48
N VAL A 213 2.88 1.95 19.98
CA VAL A 213 3.16 2.02 21.42
C VAL A 213 2.11 2.87 22.16
N ARG A 214 1.74 4.01 21.60
CA ARG A 214 0.83 4.98 22.24
C ARG A 214 -0.59 4.46 22.36
N LEU A 215 -1.09 3.72 21.37
CA LEU A 215 -2.50 3.36 21.26
C LEU A 215 -2.83 1.92 21.68
N ALA A 216 -1.83 1.04 21.82
CA ALA A 216 -2.05 -0.33 22.26
C ALA A 216 -2.79 -0.44 23.62
N PRO A 217 -2.50 0.42 24.64
CA PRO A 217 -3.26 0.42 25.88
C PRO A 217 -4.75 0.77 25.71
N GLU A 218 -5.11 1.45 24.62
CA GLU A 218 -6.48 1.81 24.27
C GLU A 218 -7.21 0.73 23.44
N GLY A 219 -6.56 -0.43 23.21
CA GLY A 219 -7.10 -1.51 22.38
C GLY A 219 -7.01 -1.24 20.88
N ILE A 220 -6.12 -0.34 20.45
CA ILE A 220 -5.90 0.00 19.04
C ILE A 220 -4.51 -0.50 18.63
N ILE A 221 -4.46 -1.44 17.70
CA ILE A 221 -3.21 -2.00 17.17
C ILE A 221 -2.85 -1.29 15.86
N VAL A 222 -1.67 -0.71 15.81
CA VAL A 222 -1.16 -0.02 14.62
C VAL A 222 0.05 -0.78 14.09
N ASN A 223 -0.02 -1.22 12.84
CA ASN A 223 1.08 -1.86 12.13
C ASN A 223 1.19 -1.32 10.71
N GLY A 224 2.29 -1.60 10.05
CA GLY A 224 2.53 -1.19 8.67
C GLY A 224 2.99 -2.34 7.79
N ILE A 225 2.89 -2.14 6.50
CA ILE A 225 3.50 -2.96 5.46
C ILE A 225 4.37 -2.04 4.62
N ALA A 226 5.56 -2.46 4.29
CA ALA A 226 6.49 -1.77 3.39
C ALA A 226 6.71 -2.60 2.12
N PRO A 227 5.84 -2.44 1.11
CA PRO A 227 5.98 -3.16 -0.14
C PRO A 227 7.27 -2.79 -0.88
N GLY A 228 7.81 -3.75 -1.61
CA GLY A 228 8.81 -3.55 -2.64
C GLY A 228 8.21 -2.96 -3.92
N VAL A 229 8.81 -3.31 -5.05
CA VAL A 229 8.25 -2.95 -6.36
C VAL A 229 7.13 -3.93 -6.70
N ILE A 230 5.92 -3.39 -6.84
CA ILE A 230 4.70 -4.15 -7.06
C ILE A 230 4.23 -3.96 -8.51
N ALA A 231 3.75 -5.02 -9.14
CA ALA A 231 3.15 -4.99 -10.48
C ALA A 231 1.78 -4.27 -10.42
N THR A 232 1.81 -2.94 -10.49
CA THR A 232 0.61 -2.09 -10.49
C THR A 232 0.67 -1.07 -11.61
N ARG A 233 -0.47 -0.41 -11.91
CA ARG A 233 -0.52 0.72 -12.86
C ARG A 233 0.38 1.91 -12.46
N MET A 234 0.91 1.93 -11.25
CA MET A 234 1.89 2.92 -10.80
C MET A 234 3.26 2.70 -11.49
N GLN A 235 3.46 1.53 -12.07
CA GLN A 235 4.60 1.17 -12.92
C GLN A 235 4.12 1.09 -14.38
N PRO A 236 4.27 2.15 -15.19
CA PRO A 236 3.62 2.28 -16.51
C PRO A 236 4.03 1.23 -17.55
N ASN A 237 5.09 0.47 -17.28
CA ASN A 237 5.61 -0.54 -18.20
C ASN A 237 5.22 -1.98 -17.84
N ILE A 238 4.30 -2.17 -16.87
CA ILE A 238 3.90 -3.49 -16.40
C ILE A 238 2.40 -3.62 -16.52
N SER A 239 1.92 -4.55 -17.37
CA SER A 239 0.52 -4.93 -17.38
C SER A 239 0.24 -5.96 -16.28
N SER A 240 -0.94 -5.93 -15.68
CA SER A 240 -1.38 -6.90 -14.65
C SER A 240 -1.41 -8.36 -15.14
N ASN A 241 -1.34 -8.56 -16.45
CA ASN A 241 -1.32 -9.86 -17.12
C ASN A 241 0.05 -10.22 -17.69
N SER A 242 1.08 -9.38 -17.44
CA SER A 242 2.39 -9.66 -18.00
C SER A 242 3.19 -10.58 -17.12
N GLU A 243 3.88 -11.42 -17.78
CA GLU A 243 5.02 -12.14 -17.34
C GLU A 243 5.87 -11.29 -16.40
N ASN A 244 6.16 -11.84 -15.26
CA ASN A 244 6.82 -11.14 -14.18
C ASN A 244 8.28 -10.88 -14.56
N ILE A 245 8.55 -9.66 -15.00
CA ILE A 245 9.86 -9.25 -15.51
C ILE A 245 10.84 -9.16 -14.34
N PHE A 246 12.09 -9.51 -14.62
CA PHE A 246 13.21 -9.47 -13.71
C PHE A 246 13.33 -8.14 -12.94
N GLN A 247 13.43 -8.26 -11.61
CA GLN A 247 13.77 -7.17 -10.70
C GLN A 247 15.10 -7.46 -9.98
N PRO A 248 15.89 -6.43 -9.66
CA PRO A 248 17.16 -6.59 -8.96
C PRO A 248 16.97 -6.77 -7.44
N ASN A 249 16.03 -7.63 -7.04
CA ASN A 249 15.89 -8.13 -5.67
C ASN A 249 16.26 -9.61 -5.60
N PRO A 250 16.54 -10.19 -4.44
CA PRO A 250 16.90 -11.61 -4.30
C PRO A 250 15.87 -12.60 -4.85
N VAL A 251 14.59 -12.26 -4.84
CA VAL A 251 13.51 -13.08 -5.42
C VAL A 251 13.43 -12.90 -6.94
N GLU A 252 14.05 -11.84 -7.49
CA GLU A 252 14.22 -11.55 -8.91
C GLU A 252 12.92 -11.33 -9.69
N ARG A 253 11.86 -10.88 -9.03
CA ARG A 253 10.58 -10.53 -9.65
C ARG A 253 9.90 -9.35 -8.97
N TYR A 254 8.91 -8.77 -9.62
CA TYR A 254 7.92 -7.93 -8.97
C TYR A 254 7.05 -8.76 -8.03
N ALA A 255 6.60 -8.19 -6.95
CA ALA A 255 5.52 -8.78 -6.19
C ALA A 255 4.16 -8.45 -6.83
N PHE A 256 3.16 -9.26 -6.54
CA PHE A 256 1.78 -9.00 -6.93
C PHE A 256 1.06 -8.24 -5.80
N PRO A 257 0.08 -7.37 -6.13
CA PRO A 257 -0.74 -6.70 -5.13
C PRO A 257 -1.42 -7.66 -4.14
N GLU A 258 -1.75 -8.86 -4.60
CA GLU A 258 -2.35 -9.94 -3.82
C GLU A 258 -1.43 -10.45 -2.70
N GLU A 259 -0.10 -10.46 -2.92
CA GLU A 259 0.86 -10.86 -1.87
C GLU A 259 0.86 -9.85 -0.72
N ILE A 260 0.68 -8.57 -1.04
CA ILE A 260 0.53 -7.53 -0.02
C ILE A 260 -0.83 -7.62 0.67
N ALA A 261 -1.88 -7.98 -0.06
CA ALA A 261 -3.21 -8.18 0.49
C ALA A 261 -3.25 -9.35 1.49
N GLU A 262 -2.58 -10.47 1.22
CA GLU A 262 -2.48 -11.60 2.16
C GLU A 262 -1.82 -11.17 3.49
N LEU A 263 -0.72 -10.43 3.41
CA LEU A 263 -0.06 -9.90 4.61
C LEU A 263 -0.96 -8.90 5.36
N ALA A 264 -1.72 -8.07 4.63
CA ALA A 264 -2.66 -7.14 5.23
C ALA A 264 -3.77 -7.89 5.98
N ILE A 265 -4.36 -8.95 5.41
CA ILE A 265 -5.36 -9.79 6.08
C ILE A 265 -4.81 -10.43 7.35
N PHE A 266 -3.58 -10.96 7.31
CA PHE A 266 -2.93 -11.49 8.51
C PHE A 266 -2.82 -10.43 9.61
N LEU A 267 -2.37 -9.22 9.27
CA LEU A 267 -2.24 -8.12 10.24
C LEU A 267 -3.60 -7.59 10.75
N MET A 268 -4.65 -7.69 9.96
CA MET A 268 -6.02 -7.33 10.36
C MET A 268 -6.66 -8.39 11.26
N GLY A 269 -6.26 -9.66 11.11
CA GLY A 269 -6.80 -10.78 11.86
C GLY A 269 -6.34 -10.81 13.32
N ASN A 270 -7.04 -11.59 14.14
CA ASN A 270 -6.76 -11.69 15.59
C ASN A 270 -5.42 -12.36 15.90
N GLY A 271 -4.87 -13.17 14.98
CA GLY A 271 -3.58 -13.85 15.14
C GLY A 271 -2.38 -12.91 15.25
N SER A 272 -2.54 -11.65 14.80
CA SER A 272 -1.49 -10.63 14.86
C SER A 272 -1.62 -9.64 16.03
N ASN A 273 -2.49 -9.91 17.01
CA ASN A 273 -2.79 -8.96 18.10
C ASN A 273 -1.59 -8.65 19.00
N PHE A 274 -0.55 -9.48 18.98
CA PHE A 274 0.70 -9.24 19.71
C PHE A 274 1.79 -8.57 18.88
N ILE A 275 1.51 -8.30 17.60
CA ILE A 275 2.38 -7.50 16.72
C ILE A 275 1.92 -6.05 16.83
N VAL A 276 2.78 -5.17 17.35
CA VAL A 276 2.45 -3.77 17.66
C VAL A 276 3.56 -2.84 17.18
N GLY A 277 3.19 -1.83 16.42
CA GLY A 277 4.11 -0.79 15.94
C GLY A 277 5.13 -1.28 14.90
N GLN A 278 4.90 -2.47 14.32
CA GLN A 278 5.83 -3.05 13.36
C GLN A 278 5.45 -2.70 11.92
N THR A 279 6.43 -2.29 11.13
CA THR A 279 6.28 -2.19 9.68
C THR A 279 7.02 -3.36 9.05
N ILE A 280 6.26 -4.30 8.49
CA ILE A 280 6.81 -5.50 7.86
C ILE A 280 7.24 -5.18 6.44
N VAL A 281 8.53 -5.33 6.16
CA VAL A 281 9.08 -5.13 4.82
C VAL A 281 8.76 -6.36 3.97
N CYS A 282 8.10 -6.16 2.83
CA CYS A 282 7.70 -7.18 1.88
C CYS A 282 8.21 -6.80 0.48
N ASP A 283 9.52 -6.95 0.24
CA ASP A 283 10.24 -6.40 -0.90
C ASP A 283 11.15 -7.40 -1.64
N GLY A 284 10.98 -8.69 -1.37
CA GLY A 284 11.80 -9.73 -1.97
C GLY A 284 13.28 -9.68 -1.55
N GLY A 285 13.57 -9.09 -0.39
CA GLY A 285 14.92 -8.95 0.15
C GLY A 285 15.72 -7.77 -0.41
N TYR A 286 15.07 -6.84 -1.11
CA TYR A 286 15.75 -5.71 -1.73
C TYR A 286 16.47 -4.82 -0.72
N SER A 287 15.86 -4.52 0.42
CA SER A 287 16.40 -3.58 1.42
C SER A 287 17.48 -4.17 2.34
N ILE A 288 17.70 -5.47 2.30
CA ILE A 288 18.66 -6.18 3.18
C ILE A 288 19.83 -6.81 2.42
N LYS A 289 19.96 -6.58 1.11
CA LYS A 289 21.07 -7.06 0.28
C LYS A 289 22.26 -6.11 0.32
#